data_70352a4334eca88066541b0fcd4e4324
#
_entry.id   70352a4334eca88066541b0fcd4e4324
#
_cell.length_a   1.000
_cell.length_b   1.000
_cell.length_c   1.000
_cell.angle_alpha   90.00
_cell.angle_beta   90.00
_cell.angle_gamma   90.00
#
_symmetry.space_group_name_H-M   'P 1'
#
loop_
_entity.id
_entity.type
_entity.pdbx_description
1 polymer ?
#
loop_
_entity_poly.entity_id
_entity_poly.type
_entity_poly.pdbx_seq_one_letter_code
_entity_poly.pdbx_strand_id
1 'polypeptide(L)'
;MLEFVNVSKSFWTGTQRKVILDRASFRVDLGQSLEILAPNGTGKTTLINMMAGLEKPDEGEIRQGCRISFPLGFMGAVVGRLSASENARYIAHLYGLDADYVQAFCRWVCDLGEYFDRPLGTYSSGMRARFSFSLLLALEFDIYLIDEGMPSSTDAEFNRRAGSILAERLKSATVIIVSHQMRTVERFAQKAAVLRDGALYRFNNLE
;
A
#
# COMPACT_ATOMS: atom_id res chain seq x y z
N MET A 1 -4.56 14.26 5.30
CA MET A 1 -5.58 13.45 5.99
C MET A 1 -6.27 12.51 5.02
N LEU A 2 -6.71 11.35 5.49
CA LEU A 2 -7.61 10.44 4.80
C LEU A 2 -8.92 10.37 5.61
N GLU A 3 -10.06 10.61 4.96
CA GLU A 3 -11.36 10.61 5.64
C GLU A 3 -12.40 9.84 4.82
N PHE A 4 -13.12 8.95 5.46
CA PHE A 4 -14.28 8.23 4.96
C PHE A 4 -15.53 8.87 5.55
N VAL A 5 -16.50 9.22 4.70
CA VAL A 5 -17.75 9.88 5.10
C VAL A 5 -18.94 9.04 4.60
N ASN A 6 -19.61 8.34 5.53
CA ASN A 6 -20.76 7.47 5.24
C ASN A 6 -20.51 6.48 4.10
N VAL A 7 -19.33 5.88 4.05
CA VAL A 7 -18.90 5.00 2.96
C VAL A 7 -19.55 3.63 3.08
N SER A 8 -20.21 3.20 2.01
CA SER A 8 -20.71 1.83 1.83
C SER A 8 -20.03 1.16 0.65
N LYS A 9 -19.74 -0.13 0.79
CA LYS A 9 -19.18 -0.98 -0.26
C LYS A 9 -19.67 -2.40 -0.12
N SER A 10 -20.12 -2.98 -1.23
CA SER A 10 -20.55 -4.38 -1.27
C SER A 10 -20.24 -5.02 -2.63
N PHE A 11 -20.18 -6.35 -2.64
CA PHE A 11 -20.04 -7.14 -3.87
C PHE A 11 -21.12 -8.23 -3.92
N TRP A 12 -21.53 -8.59 -5.12
CA TRP A 12 -22.37 -9.74 -5.35
C TRP A 12 -21.50 -10.97 -5.65
N THR A 13 -21.68 -12.03 -4.88
CA THR A 13 -21.04 -13.33 -5.11
C THR A 13 -22.15 -14.33 -5.43
N GLY A 14 -22.42 -14.50 -6.72
CA GLY A 14 -23.62 -15.24 -7.15
C GLY A 14 -24.88 -14.53 -6.70
N THR A 15 -25.68 -15.18 -5.85
CA THR A 15 -26.93 -14.63 -5.30
C THR A 15 -26.78 -13.93 -3.95
N GLN A 16 -25.60 -13.97 -3.33
CA GLN A 16 -25.35 -13.39 -2.01
C GLN A 16 -24.67 -12.05 -2.12
N ARG A 17 -25.19 -11.06 -1.40
CA ARG A 17 -24.56 -9.75 -1.23
C ARG A 17 -23.60 -9.81 -0.06
N LYS A 18 -22.32 -9.55 -0.33
CA LYS A 18 -21.28 -9.45 0.68
C LYS A 18 -21.00 -7.98 0.97
N VAL A 19 -21.37 -7.53 2.16
CA VAL A 19 -21.10 -6.16 2.63
C VAL A 19 -19.67 -6.09 3.16
N ILE A 20 -18.90 -5.12 2.67
CA ILE A 20 -17.54 -4.80 3.12
C ILE A 20 -17.55 -3.64 4.11
N LEU A 21 -18.27 -2.56 3.78
CA LEU A 21 -18.54 -1.43 4.65
C LEU A 21 -20.02 -1.04 4.54
N ASP A 22 -20.62 -0.63 5.66
CA ASP A 22 -21.97 -0.09 5.73
C ASP A 22 -21.93 1.26 6.46
N ARG A 23 -22.07 2.35 5.68
CA ARG A 23 -22.08 3.75 6.15
C ARG A 23 -20.92 4.06 7.12
N ALA A 24 -19.77 3.48 6.88
CA ALA A 24 -18.60 3.67 7.72
C ALA A 24 -18.05 5.08 7.60
N SER A 25 -17.79 5.71 8.74
CA SER A 25 -17.14 7.03 8.82
C SER A 25 -15.96 6.96 9.76
N PHE A 26 -14.78 7.32 9.26
CA PHE A 26 -13.58 7.42 10.06
C PHE A 26 -12.57 8.36 9.41
N ARG A 27 -11.61 8.83 10.21
CA ARG A 27 -10.56 9.73 9.77
C ARG A 27 -9.20 9.28 10.29
N VAL A 28 -8.19 9.39 9.45
CA VAL A 28 -6.77 9.22 9.79
C VAL A 28 -6.05 10.52 9.52
N ASP A 29 -5.53 11.14 10.57
CA ASP A 29 -4.72 12.34 10.47
C ASP A 29 -3.25 11.98 10.28
N LEU A 30 -2.47 12.88 9.67
CA LEU A 30 -1.03 12.69 9.51
C LEU A 30 -0.34 12.58 10.88
N GLY A 31 0.65 11.71 10.96
CA GLY A 31 1.38 11.41 12.18
C GLY A 31 0.69 10.40 13.11
N GLN A 32 -0.49 9.89 12.76
CA GLN A 32 -1.24 8.91 13.56
C GLN A 32 -1.30 7.56 12.83
N SER A 33 -0.30 6.73 13.06
CA SER A 33 -0.30 5.38 12.48
C SER A 33 -1.44 4.53 13.04
N LEU A 34 -2.10 3.77 12.14
CA LEU A 34 -3.29 2.98 12.43
C LEU A 34 -3.08 1.54 11.97
N GLU A 35 -3.35 0.58 12.85
CA GLU A 35 -3.53 -0.80 12.43
C GLU A 35 -5.01 -1.18 12.36
N ILE A 36 -5.39 -1.82 11.27
CA ILE A 36 -6.73 -2.33 11.05
C ILE A 36 -6.66 -3.85 11.06
N LEU A 37 -7.21 -4.44 12.11
CA LEU A 37 -7.37 -5.89 12.20
C LEU A 37 -8.61 -6.31 11.43
N ALA A 38 -8.43 -7.23 10.51
CA ALA A 38 -9.52 -7.71 9.67
C ALA A 38 -9.35 -9.21 9.39
N PRO A 39 -10.28 -10.07 9.82
CA PRO A 39 -10.26 -11.49 9.50
C PRO A 39 -10.20 -11.75 8.00
N ASN A 40 -9.77 -12.96 7.62
CA ASN A 40 -9.75 -13.35 6.21
C ASN A 40 -11.16 -13.29 5.61
N GLY A 41 -11.25 -12.76 4.41
CA GLY A 41 -12.52 -12.65 3.72
C GLY A 41 -13.41 -11.46 4.13
N THR A 42 -13.03 -10.60 5.09
CA THR A 42 -13.82 -9.41 5.49
C THR A 42 -13.72 -8.24 4.54
N GLY A 43 -12.80 -8.27 3.56
CA GLY A 43 -12.64 -7.19 2.58
C GLY A 43 -11.41 -6.32 2.78
N LYS A 44 -10.35 -6.83 3.43
CA LYS A 44 -9.06 -6.12 3.62
C LYS A 44 -8.54 -5.46 2.35
N THR A 45 -8.38 -6.23 1.29
CA THR A 45 -7.88 -5.74 0.01
C THR A 45 -8.77 -4.65 -0.57
N THR A 46 -10.10 -4.79 -0.45
CA THR A 46 -11.06 -3.76 -0.89
C THR A 46 -10.90 -2.48 -0.09
N LEU A 47 -10.77 -2.57 1.24
CA LEU A 47 -10.57 -1.41 2.11
C LEU A 47 -9.28 -0.67 1.76
N ILE A 48 -8.17 -1.41 1.61
CA ILE A 48 -6.87 -0.83 1.20
C ILE A 48 -6.98 -0.18 -0.18
N ASN A 49 -7.62 -0.84 -1.15
CA ASN A 49 -7.80 -0.27 -2.49
C ASN A 49 -8.66 1.00 -2.47
N MET A 50 -9.69 1.06 -1.63
CA MET A 50 -10.46 2.29 -1.43
C MET A 50 -9.62 3.40 -0.80
N MET A 51 -8.77 3.08 0.20
CA MET A 51 -7.83 4.04 0.80
C MET A 51 -6.82 4.57 -0.21
N ALA A 52 -6.37 3.72 -1.14
CA ALA A 52 -5.45 4.08 -2.22
C ALA A 52 -6.11 4.81 -3.40
N GLY A 53 -7.45 4.92 -3.41
CA GLY A 53 -8.20 5.48 -4.55
C GLY A 53 -8.31 4.56 -5.76
N LEU A 54 -7.95 3.28 -5.61
CA LEU A 54 -7.98 2.26 -6.67
C LEU A 54 -9.38 1.61 -6.81
N GLU A 55 -10.20 1.72 -5.79
CA GLU A 55 -11.58 1.22 -5.74
C GLU A 55 -12.50 2.34 -5.26
N LYS A 56 -13.64 2.53 -5.92
CA LYS A 56 -14.64 3.52 -5.53
C LYS A 56 -15.65 2.93 -4.54
N PRO A 57 -16.13 3.70 -3.56
CA PRO A 57 -17.26 3.31 -2.76
C PRO A 57 -18.54 3.21 -3.62
N ASP A 58 -19.51 2.43 -3.14
CA ASP A 58 -20.86 2.37 -3.76
C ASP A 58 -21.68 3.60 -3.33
N GLU A 59 -21.51 4.04 -2.07
CA GLU A 59 -22.11 5.23 -1.48
C GLU A 59 -21.12 5.95 -0.56
N GLY A 60 -21.37 7.25 -0.32
CA GLY A 60 -20.51 8.08 0.51
C GLY A 60 -19.32 8.66 -0.23
N GLU A 61 -18.37 9.20 0.50
CA GLU A 61 -17.23 9.92 -0.05
C GLU A 61 -15.93 9.54 0.68
N ILE A 62 -14.83 9.41 -0.08
CA ILE A 62 -13.48 9.27 0.47
C ILE A 62 -12.68 10.51 0.10
N ARG A 63 -12.27 11.26 1.11
CA ARG A 63 -11.49 12.49 0.96
C ARG A 63 -10.03 12.22 1.22
N GLN A 64 -9.20 12.53 0.24
CA GLN A 64 -7.75 12.38 0.29
C GLN A 64 -7.11 13.76 0.18
N GLY A 65 -6.66 14.31 1.30
CA GLY A 65 -5.98 15.60 1.38
C GLY A 65 -4.45 15.49 1.51
N CYS A 66 -3.88 14.37 1.04
CA CYS A 66 -2.44 14.07 1.12
C CYS A 66 -2.08 12.99 0.10
N ARG A 67 -0.78 12.77 -0.11
CA ARG A 67 -0.28 11.70 -0.99
C ARG A 67 -0.33 10.36 -0.26
N ILE A 68 -1.12 9.43 -0.79
CA ILE A 68 -1.29 8.08 -0.24
C ILE A 68 -0.62 7.08 -1.18
N SER A 69 0.14 6.16 -0.62
CA SER A 69 0.80 5.12 -1.42
C SER A 69 -0.23 4.15 -2.02
N PHE A 70 0.13 3.53 -3.14
CA PHE A 70 -0.53 2.29 -3.52
C PHE A 70 -0.15 1.18 -2.51
N PRO A 71 -0.96 0.11 -2.40
CA PRO A 71 -0.65 -1.00 -1.50
C PRO A 71 0.70 -1.65 -1.85
N LEU A 72 1.45 -2.07 -0.85
CA LEU A 72 2.70 -2.80 -1.05
C LEU A 72 2.47 -4.05 -1.93
N GLY A 73 3.29 -4.19 -2.98
CA GLY A 73 3.15 -5.29 -3.95
C GLY A 73 2.13 -5.05 -5.06
N PHE A 74 1.45 -3.89 -5.08
CA PHE A 74 0.54 -3.54 -6.16
C PHE A 74 1.30 -3.28 -7.47
N MET A 75 0.95 -4.05 -8.51
CA MET A 75 1.57 -3.99 -9.84
C MET A 75 0.68 -3.30 -10.89
N GLY A 76 -0.47 -2.75 -10.48
CA GLY A 76 -1.45 -2.18 -11.41
C GLY A 76 -0.99 -0.88 -12.09
N ALA A 77 0.02 -0.22 -11.55
CA ALA A 77 0.57 1.01 -12.14
C ALA A 77 1.68 0.75 -13.17
N VAL A 78 2.16 -0.49 -13.33
CA VAL A 78 3.28 -0.81 -14.21
C VAL A 78 2.82 -1.52 -15.49
N VAL A 79 3.51 -1.24 -16.57
CA VAL A 79 3.22 -1.79 -17.90
C VAL A 79 4.17 -2.96 -18.18
N GLY A 80 3.62 -4.17 -18.30
CA GLY A 80 4.41 -5.40 -18.44
C GLY A 80 5.28 -5.47 -19.69
N ARG A 81 4.93 -4.75 -20.76
CA ARG A 81 5.71 -4.68 -22.01
C ARG A 81 6.91 -3.73 -21.92
N LEU A 82 6.89 -2.80 -20.96
CA LEU A 82 8.01 -1.89 -20.71
C LEU A 82 9.00 -2.54 -19.74
N SER A 83 10.25 -2.12 -19.83
CA SER A 83 11.30 -2.45 -18.87
C SER A 83 11.06 -1.79 -17.50
N ALA A 84 11.79 -2.20 -16.47
CA ALA A 84 11.78 -1.51 -15.19
C ALA A 84 12.28 -0.06 -15.34
N SER A 85 13.29 0.15 -16.14
CA SER A 85 13.83 1.47 -16.51
C SER A 85 12.74 2.39 -17.07
N GLU A 86 12.02 1.93 -18.10
CA GLU A 86 10.94 2.72 -18.73
C GLU A 86 9.76 2.94 -17.79
N ASN A 87 9.36 1.92 -17.00
CA ASN A 87 8.31 2.07 -16.00
C ASN A 87 8.68 3.09 -14.92
N ALA A 88 9.94 3.07 -14.42
CA ALA A 88 10.41 4.02 -13.42
C ALA A 88 10.31 5.47 -13.95
N ARG A 89 10.75 5.71 -15.19
CA ARG A 89 10.63 7.02 -15.84
C ARG A 89 9.18 7.43 -16.05
N TYR A 90 8.34 6.52 -16.54
CA TYR A 90 6.92 6.76 -16.75
C TYR A 90 6.20 7.17 -15.45
N ILE A 91 6.42 6.43 -14.37
CA ILE A 91 5.83 6.74 -13.06
C ILE A 91 6.38 8.05 -12.51
N ALA A 92 7.68 8.32 -12.66
CA ALA A 92 8.27 9.60 -12.26
C ALA A 92 7.55 10.79 -12.91
N HIS A 93 7.30 10.72 -14.22
CA HIS A 93 6.54 11.75 -14.93
C HIS A 93 5.11 11.91 -14.41
N LEU A 94 4.40 10.82 -14.11
CA LEU A 94 3.05 10.89 -13.54
C LEU A 94 3.00 11.59 -12.17
N TYR A 95 4.08 11.43 -11.37
CA TYR A 95 4.19 12.04 -10.04
C TYR A 95 4.92 13.39 -10.05
N GLY A 96 5.34 13.90 -11.23
CA GLY A 96 6.07 15.16 -11.35
C GLY A 96 7.46 15.12 -10.72
N LEU A 97 8.10 13.94 -10.71
CA LEU A 97 9.43 13.73 -10.13
C LEU A 97 10.51 13.70 -11.22
N ASP A 98 11.76 13.86 -10.80
CA ASP A 98 12.93 13.69 -11.68
C ASP A 98 13.02 12.23 -12.14
N ALA A 99 12.87 12.00 -13.44
CA ALA A 99 12.83 10.67 -14.02
C ALA A 99 14.19 9.94 -13.93
N ASP A 100 15.31 10.68 -14.02
CA ASP A 100 16.64 10.10 -13.93
C ASP A 100 16.94 9.70 -12.49
N TYR A 101 16.52 10.49 -11.50
CA TYR A 101 16.61 10.15 -10.09
C TYR A 101 15.83 8.88 -9.76
N VAL A 102 14.53 8.83 -10.12
CA VAL A 102 13.67 7.67 -9.81
C VAL A 102 14.21 6.40 -10.48
N GLN A 103 14.65 6.49 -11.74
CA GLN A 103 15.24 5.36 -12.46
C GLN A 103 16.52 4.86 -11.78
N ALA A 104 17.45 5.77 -11.45
CA ALA A 104 18.72 5.41 -10.79
C ALA A 104 18.47 4.81 -9.41
N PHE A 105 17.55 5.40 -8.63
CA PHE A 105 17.15 4.89 -7.32
C PHE A 105 16.59 3.47 -7.41
N CYS A 106 15.62 3.24 -8.31
CA CYS A 106 15.04 1.92 -8.50
C CYS A 106 16.10 0.89 -8.92
N ARG A 107 16.98 1.24 -9.86
CA ARG A 107 18.08 0.37 -10.31
C ARG A 107 18.97 -0.04 -9.16
N TRP A 108 19.34 0.93 -8.31
CA TRP A 108 20.19 0.68 -7.15
C TRP A 108 19.50 -0.18 -6.09
N VAL A 109 18.21 0.11 -5.77
CA VAL A 109 17.51 -0.61 -4.70
C VAL A 109 17.15 -2.03 -5.13
N CYS A 110 16.58 -2.22 -6.31
CA CYS A 110 16.11 -3.54 -6.74
C CYS A 110 17.25 -4.48 -7.19
N ASP A 111 18.39 -3.94 -7.60
CA ASP A 111 19.63 -4.68 -7.96
C ASP A 111 19.35 -5.89 -8.85
N LEU A 112 18.73 -5.63 -10.01
CA LEU A 112 18.36 -6.66 -10.98
C LEU A 112 19.37 -6.80 -12.13
N GLY A 113 20.51 -6.08 -12.06
CA GLY A 113 21.53 -6.09 -13.10
C GLY A 113 20.96 -5.71 -14.46
N GLU A 114 21.31 -6.46 -15.50
CA GLU A 114 20.84 -6.25 -16.88
C GLU A 114 19.33 -6.51 -17.07
N TYR A 115 18.69 -7.25 -16.17
CA TYR A 115 17.26 -7.42 -16.25
C TYR A 115 16.49 -6.11 -16.09
N PHE A 116 17.06 -5.11 -15.42
CA PHE A 116 16.40 -3.80 -15.23
C PHE A 116 15.99 -3.14 -16.56
N ASP A 117 16.70 -3.44 -17.64
CA ASP A 117 16.41 -2.93 -18.99
C ASP A 117 15.62 -3.92 -19.87
N ARG A 118 15.17 -5.05 -19.32
CA ARG A 118 14.31 -6.03 -19.98
C ARG A 118 12.85 -5.83 -19.62
N PRO A 119 11.88 -6.23 -20.48
CA PRO A 119 10.46 -6.10 -20.19
C PRO A 119 10.04 -6.81 -18.91
N LEU A 120 9.19 -6.17 -18.08
CA LEU A 120 8.69 -6.73 -16.82
C LEU A 120 7.95 -8.06 -16.98
N GLY A 121 7.38 -8.31 -18.17
CA GLY A 121 6.74 -9.58 -18.50
C GLY A 121 7.68 -10.78 -18.40
N THR A 122 9.00 -10.57 -18.53
CA THR A 122 10.03 -11.62 -18.43
C THR A 122 10.50 -11.87 -16.99
N TYR A 123 10.05 -11.06 -16.01
CA TYR A 123 10.52 -11.15 -14.64
C TYR A 123 9.85 -12.30 -13.88
N SER A 124 10.62 -12.92 -12.97
CA SER A 124 10.04 -13.78 -11.94
C SER A 124 9.16 -12.96 -10.98
N SER A 125 8.33 -13.64 -10.19
CA SER A 125 7.52 -12.98 -9.16
C SER A 125 8.37 -12.20 -8.14
N GLY A 126 9.52 -12.76 -7.74
CA GLY A 126 10.47 -12.10 -6.85
C GLY A 126 11.11 -10.85 -7.47
N MET A 127 11.50 -10.89 -8.74
CA MET A 127 12.04 -9.72 -9.45
C MET A 127 10.98 -8.60 -9.56
N ARG A 128 9.75 -8.96 -9.89
CA ARG A 128 8.64 -8.01 -9.91
C ARG A 128 8.39 -7.37 -8.56
N ALA A 129 8.39 -8.17 -7.49
CA ALA A 129 8.22 -7.67 -6.13
C ALA A 129 9.35 -6.70 -5.72
N ARG A 130 10.62 -7.03 -6.03
CA ARG A 130 11.78 -6.15 -5.78
C ARG A 130 11.63 -4.82 -6.52
N PHE A 131 11.31 -4.84 -7.81
CA PHE A 131 11.11 -3.61 -8.58
C PHE A 131 9.93 -2.78 -8.06
N SER A 132 8.77 -3.39 -7.84
CA SER A 132 7.58 -2.71 -7.32
C SER A 132 7.83 -2.04 -5.97
N PHE A 133 8.55 -2.73 -5.08
CA PHE A 133 8.90 -2.18 -3.78
C PHE A 133 9.92 -1.04 -3.90
N SER A 134 10.91 -1.17 -4.79
CA SER A 134 11.87 -0.10 -5.07
C SER A 134 11.19 1.15 -5.62
N LEU A 135 10.21 0.97 -6.51
CA LEU A 135 9.42 2.05 -7.05
C LEU A 135 8.60 2.76 -5.96
N LEU A 136 7.96 2.00 -5.06
CA LEU A 136 7.25 2.57 -3.91
C LEU A 136 8.18 3.41 -3.02
N LEU A 137 9.41 2.93 -2.77
CA LEU A 137 10.38 3.65 -1.96
C LEU A 137 10.97 4.90 -2.65
N ALA A 138 11.02 4.91 -4.00
CA ALA A 138 11.47 6.07 -4.77
C ALA A 138 10.47 7.23 -4.69
N LEU A 139 9.18 6.91 -4.48
CA LEU A 139 8.11 7.89 -4.31
C LEU A 139 7.96 8.24 -2.83
N GLU A 140 7.69 9.51 -2.56
CA GLU A 140 7.46 9.98 -1.19
C GLU A 140 5.97 10.15 -0.95
N PHE A 141 5.46 9.48 0.07
CA PHE A 141 4.06 9.52 0.46
C PHE A 141 3.88 10.02 1.89
N ASP A 142 2.78 10.71 2.14
CA ASP A 142 2.39 11.14 3.48
C ASP A 142 1.78 9.99 4.28
N ILE A 143 1.11 9.05 3.57
CA ILE A 143 0.53 7.82 4.15
C ILE A 143 1.03 6.61 3.36
N TYR A 144 1.61 5.63 4.05
CA TYR A 144 1.97 4.33 3.49
C TYR A 144 0.91 3.29 3.86
N LEU A 145 0.41 2.57 2.85
CA LEU A 145 -0.54 1.47 3.01
C LEU A 145 0.18 0.13 2.96
N ILE A 146 0.09 -0.65 4.02
CA ILE A 146 0.74 -1.96 4.16
C ILE A 146 -0.33 -3.04 4.29
N ASP A 147 -0.38 -3.97 3.30
CA ASP A 147 -1.25 -5.14 3.30
C ASP A 147 -0.43 -6.38 3.71
N GLU A 148 -0.77 -6.98 4.84
CA GLU A 148 -0.31 -8.29 5.35
C GLU A 148 1.13 -8.74 5.08
N GLY A 149 2.05 -7.84 5.01
CA GLY A 149 3.43 -8.25 4.95
C GLY A 149 4.27 -7.47 3.97
N MET A 150 5.44 -7.15 4.43
CA MET A 150 6.49 -6.66 3.55
C MET A 150 6.83 -7.74 2.54
N PRO A 151 6.99 -7.39 1.26
CA PRO A 151 7.47 -8.36 0.29
C PRO A 151 8.81 -8.91 0.78
N SER A 152 8.78 -10.11 1.32
CA SER A 152 9.99 -10.82 1.69
C SER A 152 10.60 -11.38 0.41
N SER A 153 11.67 -10.76 -0.04
CA SER A 153 12.56 -11.37 -1.03
C SER A 153 13.42 -12.43 -0.32
N THR A 154 13.77 -13.49 -1.03
CA THR A 154 14.81 -14.43 -0.56
C THR A 154 16.21 -13.79 -0.54
N ASP A 155 16.36 -12.59 -1.10
CA ASP A 155 17.59 -11.84 -1.17
C ASP A 155 17.77 -10.99 0.09
N ALA A 156 18.71 -11.40 0.94
CA ALA A 156 19.00 -10.74 2.21
C ALA A 156 19.52 -9.30 2.04
N GLU A 157 20.31 -9.05 0.99
CA GLU A 157 20.88 -7.72 0.72
C GLU A 157 19.80 -6.75 0.28
N PHE A 158 18.89 -7.18 -0.59
CA PHE A 158 17.71 -6.39 -0.93
C PHE A 158 16.87 -6.06 0.31
N ASN A 159 16.56 -7.06 1.13
CA ASN A 159 15.75 -6.87 2.34
C ASN A 159 16.39 -5.87 3.32
N ARG A 160 17.72 -5.95 3.50
CA ARG A 160 18.48 -5.03 4.35
C ARG A 160 18.40 -3.59 3.81
N ARG A 161 18.68 -3.41 2.52
CA ARG A 161 18.70 -2.10 1.84
C ARG A 161 17.32 -1.47 1.81
N ALA A 162 16.34 -2.19 1.32
CA ALA A 162 14.96 -1.71 1.20
C ALA A 162 14.31 -1.47 2.59
N GLY A 163 14.60 -2.34 3.56
CA GLY A 163 14.14 -2.20 4.93
C GLY A 163 14.68 -0.95 5.63
N SER A 164 15.97 -0.61 5.44
CA SER A 164 16.54 0.61 6.02
C SER A 164 15.94 1.88 5.42
N ILE A 165 15.70 1.90 4.10
CA ILE A 165 15.05 3.04 3.43
C ILE A 165 13.61 3.18 3.91
N LEU A 166 12.86 2.09 3.96
CA LEU A 166 11.49 2.13 4.47
C LEU A 166 11.46 2.64 5.92
N ALA A 167 12.30 2.11 6.80
CA ALA A 167 12.37 2.55 8.19
C ALA A 167 12.62 4.07 8.31
N GLU A 168 13.43 4.64 7.44
CA GLU A 168 13.65 6.09 7.41
C GLU A 168 12.39 6.84 6.93
N ARG A 169 11.73 6.37 5.87
CA ARG A 169 10.47 6.96 5.38
C ARG A 169 9.37 6.94 6.44
N LEU A 170 9.26 5.84 7.19
CA LEU A 170 8.23 5.67 8.22
C LEU A 170 8.43 6.56 9.47
N LYS A 171 9.60 7.18 9.67
CA LYS A 171 9.80 8.13 10.77
C LYS A 171 8.96 9.40 10.64
N SER A 172 8.69 9.84 9.43
CA SER A 172 7.96 11.08 9.14
C SER A 172 6.58 10.87 8.51
N ALA A 173 6.28 9.65 8.05
CA ALA A 173 5.03 9.32 7.41
C ALA A 173 4.04 8.65 8.36
N THR A 174 2.76 8.74 8.02
CA THR A 174 1.70 7.96 8.65
C THR A 174 1.66 6.56 8.05
N VAL A 175 1.48 5.54 8.86
CA VAL A 175 1.38 4.15 8.41
C VAL A 175 -0.01 3.61 8.68
N ILE A 176 -0.64 3.03 7.67
CA ILE A 176 -1.87 2.26 7.84
C ILE A 176 -1.54 0.81 7.48
N ILE A 177 -1.65 -0.07 8.47
CA ILE A 177 -1.42 -1.50 8.30
C ILE A 177 -2.77 -2.20 8.35
N VAL A 178 -3.04 -3.08 7.39
CA VAL A 178 -4.21 -3.96 7.42
C VAL A 178 -3.73 -5.39 7.53
N SER A 179 -4.04 -6.05 8.63
CA SER A 179 -3.54 -7.41 8.91
C SER A 179 -4.63 -8.29 9.54
N HIS A 180 -4.36 -9.61 9.57
CA HIS A 180 -5.18 -10.55 10.32
C HIS A 180 -4.53 -10.97 11.66
N GLN A 181 -3.31 -10.50 11.95
CA GLN A 181 -2.51 -10.89 13.12
C GLN A 181 -2.20 -9.69 14.01
N MET A 182 -2.46 -9.80 15.29
CA MET A 182 -2.16 -8.76 16.29
C MET A 182 -0.66 -8.48 16.51
N ARG A 183 0.24 -9.32 16.01
CA ARG A 183 1.67 -9.22 16.32
C ARG A 183 2.42 -8.08 15.65
N THR A 184 1.83 -7.43 14.67
CA THR A 184 2.45 -6.31 13.95
C THR A 184 2.18 -4.97 14.65
N VAL A 185 1.16 -4.94 15.52
CA VAL A 185 0.60 -3.76 16.20
C VAL A 185 1.63 -3.02 17.04
N GLU A 186 2.39 -3.75 17.86
CA GLU A 186 3.22 -3.16 18.92
C GLU A 186 4.38 -2.29 18.42
N ARG A 187 4.74 -2.43 17.16
CA ARG A 187 5.98 -1.85 16.63
C ARG A 187 5.78 -0.52 15.88
N PHE A 188 4.60 -0.29 15.27
CA PHE A 188 4.39 0.85 14.38
C PHE A 188 3.06 1.58 14.56
N ALA A 189 2.06 1.00 15.22
CA ALA A 189 0.73 1.58 15.33
C ALA A 189 0.50 2.22 16.70
N GLN A 190 -0.01 3.44 16.68
CA GLN A 190 -0.44 4.16 17.90
C GLN A 190 -1.93 3.91 18.19
N LYS A 191 -2.68 3.47 17.20
CA LYS A 191 -4.12 3.23 17.27
C LYS A 191 -4.46 1.93 16.57
N ALA A 192 -5.48 1.24 17.06
CA ALA A 192 -6.03 0.05 16.41
C ALA A 192 -7.49 0.25 16.03
N ALA A 193 -7.91 -0.47 14.98
CA ALA A 193 -9.30 -0.62 14.60
C ALA A 193 -9.57 -2.06 14.20
N VAL A 194 -10.81 -2.52 14.33
CA VAL A 194 -11.24 -3.84 13.85
C VAL A 194 -12.30 -3.65 12.78
N LEU A 195 -12.08 -4.23 11.61
CA LEU A 195 -13.09 -4.32 10.56
C LEU A 195 -13.91 -5.58 10.78
N ARG A 196 -15.17 -5.42 11.16
CA ARG A 196 -16.10 -6.51 11.39
C ARG A 196 -17.53 -6.12 11.01
N ASP A 197 -18.25 -7.01 10.36
CA ASP A 197 -19.68 -6.87 10.02
C ASP A 197 -20.01 -5.54 9.30
N GLY A 198 -19.12 -5.09 8.41
CA GLY A 198 -19.28 -3.83 7.65
C GLY A 198 -18.97 -2.56 8.44
N ALA A 199 -18.54 -2.67 9.68
CA ALA A 199 -18.18 -1.53 10.53
C ALA A 199 -16.71 -1.53 10.91
N LEU A 200 -16.15 -0.33 11.14
CA LEU A 200 -14.80 -0.13 11.65
C LEU A 200 -14.88 0.33 13.11
N TYR A 201 -14.53 -0.56 14.02
CA TYR A 201 -14.48 -0.28 15.47
C TYR A 201 -13.09 0.21 15.85
N ARG A 202 -12.99 1.43 16.38
CA ARG A 202 -11.71 2.05 16.76
C ARG A 202 -11.43 1.83 18.25
N PHE A 203 -10.19 1.54 18.56
CA PHE A 203 -9.66 1.43 19.90
C PHE A 203 -8.60 2.50 20.12
N ASN A 204 -8.79 3.36 21.11
CA ASN A 204 -7.90 4.49 21.37
C ASN A 204 -6.70 4.11 22.26
N ASN A 205 -6.73 2.97 22.93
CA ASN A 205 -5.64 2.43 23.76
C ASN A 205 -5.44 0.95 23.44
N LEU A 206 -4.18 0.56 23.32
CA LEU A 206 -3.71 -0.83 23.12
C LEU A 206 -3.25 -1.42 24.48
N GLU A 207 -3.99 -1.15 25.58
CA GLU A 207 -3.78 -1.81 26.87
C GLU A 207 -4.63 -3.06 27.00
#